data_29b0593211f23dd68b7f6fec0f0623e8
#
_entry.id   29b0593211f23dd68b7f6fec0f0623e8
#
_cell.length_a   1.000
_cell.length_b   1.000
_cell.length_c   1.000
_cell.angle_alpha   90.00
_cell.angle_beta   90.00
_cell.angle_gamma   90.00
#
_symmetry.space_group_name_H-M   'P 1'
#
loop_
_entity.id
_entity.type
_entity.pdbx_description
1 polymer ?
#
loop_
_entity_poly.entity_id
_entity_poly.type
_entity_poly.pdbx_seq_one_letter_code
_entity_poly.pdbx_strand_id
1 'polypeptide(L)' 'MDNKGIVFPQYRKLANEKAYYKIIDSRNFEEIQLIGSTKKMFKISATQYPEILKIDDMLNLTVDYYLYSSESEWLKWFL' A
#
# COMPACT_ATOMS: atom_id res chain seq x y z
N MET A 1 1.15 -10.01 13.96
CA MET A 1 2.32 -10.06 13.05
C MET A 1 3.42 -9.14 13.55
N ASP A 2 4.61 -9.65 13.59
CA ASP A 2 5.77 -8.89 14.04
C ASP A 2 6.42 -8.18 12.85
N ASN A 3 6.40 -6.84 12.88
CA ASN A 3 7.02 -6.02 11.84
C ASN A 3 8.35 -5.44 12.28
N LYS A 4 8.97 -6.08 13.26
CA LYS A 4 10.23 -5.63 13.80
C LYS A 4 11.32 -5.65 12.73
N GLY A 5 12.04 -4.55 12.62
CA GLY A 5 13.10 -4.42 11.61
C GLY A 5 12.65 -3.83 10.30
N ILE A 6 11.35 -3.61 10.11
CA ILE A 6 10.85 -2.97 8.89
C ILE A 6 11.01 -1.46 9.02
N VAL A 7 11.58 -0.86 7.98
CA VAL A 7 11.73 0.60 7.90
C VAL A 7 10.54 1.17 7.12
N PHE A 8 9.85 2.12 7.70
CA PHE A 8 8.72 2.79 7.06
C PHE A 8 9.13 4.18 6.57
N PRO A 9 8.45 4.73 5.56
CA PRO A 9 7.33 4.10 4.84
C PRO A 9 7.80 3.04 3.85
N GLN A 10 6.89 2.13 3.52
CA GLN A 10 7.10 1.14 2.49
C GLN A 10 6.11 1.40 1.36
N TYR A 11 6.51 1.07 0.14
CA TYR A 11 5.67 1.32 -1.04
C TYR A 11 5.37 0.00 -1.73
N ARG A 12 4.11 -0.15 -2.16
CA ARG A 12 3.66 -1.34 -2.88
C ARG A 12 2.71 -0.91 -3.98
N LYS A 13 2.49 -1.80 -4.94
CA LYS A 13 1.52 -1.56 -6.01
C LYS A 13 0.88 -2.88 -6.40
N LEU A 14 -0.27 -2.80 -7.05
CA LEU A 14 -0.86 -3.99 -7.66
C LEU A 14 -0.11 -4.34 -8.93
N ALA A 15 -0.04 -5.63 -9.25
CA ALA A 15 0.64 -6.12 -10.43
C ALA A 15 0.07 -5.50 -11.72
N ASN A 16 -1.24 -5.19 -11.74
CA ASN A 16 -1.89 -4.55 -12.88
C ASN A 16 -1.71 -3.03 -12.90
N GLU A 17 -1.01 -2.49 -11.91
CA GLU A 17 -0.72 -1.06 -11.76
C GLU A 17 -1.97 -0.17 -11.66
N LYS A 18 -3.08 -0.74 -11.18
CA LYS A 18 -4.32 0.01 -10.97
C LYS A 18 -4.44 0.58 -9.57
N ALA A 19 -3.50 0.27 -8.68
CA ALA A 19 -3.47 0.84 -7.34
C ALA A 19 -2.05 0.90 -6.83
N TYR A 20 -1.77 1.95 -6.03
CA TYR A 20 -0.49 2.18 -5.41
C TYR A 20 -0.71 2.42 -3.92
N TYR A 21 0.24 1.97 -3.10
CA TYR A 21 0.11 2.00 -1.64
C TYR A 21 1.34 2.60 -1.01
N LYS A 22 1.13 3.48 -0.03
CA LYS A 22 2.19 3.97 0.85
C LYS A 22 1.86 3.49 2.25
N ILE A 23 2.62 2.55 2.76
CA ILE A 23 2.42 1.97 4.09
C ILE A 23 3.23 2.79 5.07
N ILE A 24 2.55 3.57 5.88
CA ILE A 24 3.17 4.56 6.77
C ILE A 24 3.70 3.87 8.02
N ASP A 25 2.96 2.89 8.54
CA ASP A 25 3.37 2.08 9.67
C ASP A 25 2.52 0.81 9.68
N SER A 26 2.60 0.01 10.72
CA SER A 26 1.91 -1.28 10.79
C SER A 26 0.38 -1.15 10.87
N ARG A 27 -0.15 0.06 11.00
CA ARG A 27 -1.59 0.27 11.17
C ARG A 27 -2.15 1.33 10.24
N ASN A 28 -1.31 2.02 9.47
CA ASN A 28 -1.78 3.11 8.62
C ASN A 28 -1.19 3.00 7.23
N PHE A 29 -2.03 3.19 6.22
CA PHE A 29 -1.54 3.28 4.85
C PHE A 29 -2.41 4.21 4.03
N GLU A 30 -1.86 4.67 2.92
CA GLU A 30 -2.57 5.46 1.93
C GLU A 30 -2.65 4.66 0.65
N GLU A 31 -3.75 4.82 -0.07
CA GLU A 31 -3.99 4.10 -1.31
C GLU A 31 -4.40 5.06 -2.41
N ILE A 32 -3.82 4.89 -3.59
CA ILE A 32 -4.24 5.60 -4.80
C ILE A 32 -4.82 4.56 -5.73
N GLN A 33 -6.10 4.72 -6.10
CA GLN A 33 -6.78 3.85 -7.06
C GLN A 33 -6.91 4.58 -8.39
N LEU A 34 -6.53 3.90 -9.46
CA LEU A 34 -6.64 4.42 -10.82
C LEU A 34 -7.81 3.73 -11.49
N ILE A 35 -8.90 4.46 -11.71
CA ILE A 35 -10.14 3.93 -12.28
C ILE A 35 -10.43 4.73 -13.55
N GLY A 36 -10.17 4.11 -14.71
CA GLY A 36 -10.26 4.81 -15.99
C GLY A 36 -9.30 5.99 -16.00
N SER A 37 -9.81 7.18 -16.26
CA SER A 37 -9.03 8.41 -16.23
C SER A 37 -9.09 9.11 -14.87
N THR A 38 -9.71 8.47 -13.88
CA THR A 38 -9.94 9.06 -12.56
C THR A 38 -8.97 8.47 -11.55
N LYS A 39 -8.49 9.33 -10.66
CA LYS A 39 -7.63 8.95 -9.55
C LYS A 39 -8.36 9.22 -8.25
N LYS A 40 -8.42 8.22 -7.37
CA LYS A 40 -9.02 8.35 -6.04
C LYS A 40 -7.97 8.03 -4.99
N MET A 41 -7.98 8.80 -3.91
CA MET A 41 -7.03 8.63 -2.82
C MET A 41 -7.75 8.35 -1.53
N PHE A 42 -7.21 7.41 -0.76
CA PHE A 42 -7.77 6.99 0.53
C PHE A 42 -6.69 6.98 1.58
N LYS A 43 -7.04 7.40 2.79
CA LYS A 43 -6.19 7.22 3.97
C LYS A 43 -6.89 6.24 4.88
N ILE A 44 -6.22 5.15 5.20
CA ILE A 44 -6.82 4.05 5.96
C ILE A 44 -6.05 3.83 7.25
N SER A 45 -6.78 3.87 8.37
CA SER A 45 -6.26 3.45 9.67
C SER A 45 -6.83 2.07 9.93
N ALA A 46 -5.97 1.07 10.03
CA ALA A 46 -6.37 -0.32 10.16
C ALA A 46 -6.80 -0.61 11.59
N THR A 47 -8.11 -0.60 11.83
CA THR A 47 -8.68 -0.90 13.14
C THR A 47 -9.40 -2.25 13.14
N GLN A 48 -9.71 -2.78 11.95
CA GLN A 48 -10.38 -4.06 11.79
C GLN A 48 -9.39 -5.10 11.26
N TYR A 49 -9.65 -6.36 11.57
CA TYR A 49 -8.76 -7.44 11.19
C TYR A 49 -8.48 -7.50 9.67
N PRO A 50 -9.48 -7.36 8.80
CA PRO A 50 -9.21 -7.40 7.35
C PRO A 50 -8.22 -6.34 6.89
N GLU A 51 -8.28 -5.15 7.47
CA GLU A 51 -7.36 -4.06 7.12
C GLU A 51 -5.95 -4.34 7.63
N ILE A 52 -5.85 -4.89 8.85
CA ILE A 52 -4.57 -5.27 9.43
C ILE A 52 -3.93 -6.36 8.58
N LEU A 53 -4.72 -7.35 8.19
CA LEU A 53 -4.24 -8.44 7.35
C LEU A 53 -3.75 -7.92 5.99
N LYS A 54 -4.45 -6.95 5.43
CA LYS A 54 -4.04 -6.35 4.15
C LYS A 54 -2.66 -5.71 4.26
N ILE A 55 -2.39 -4.99 5.35
CA ILE A 55 -1.08 -4.39 5.57
C ILE A 55 -0.01 -5.48 5.67
N ASP A 56 -0.28 -6.53 6.43
CA ASP A 56 0.66 -7.64 6.58
C ASP A 56 0.94 -8.31 5.24
N ASP A 57 -0.10 -8.52 4.43
CA ASP A 57 0.05 -9.14 3.11
C ASP A 57 0.90 -8.26 2.20
N MET A 58 0.72 -6.95 2.25
CA MET A 58 1.52 -6.03 1.45
C MET A 58 2.97 -6.00 1.91
N LEU A 59 3.21 -5.97 3.23
CA LEU A 59 4.56 -5.91 3.76
C LEU A 59 5.34 -7.18 3.45
N ASN A 60 4.69 -8.32 3.56
CA ASN A 60 5.34 -9.62 3.40
C ASN A 60 5.25 -10.17 1.97
N LEU A 61 4.49 -9.50 1.10
CA LEU A 61 4.26 -9.95 -0.27
C LEU A 61 3.76 -11.38 -0.31
N THR A 62 2.82 -11.70 0.58
CA THR A 62 2.30 -13.06 0.72
C THR A 62 1.35 -13.46 -0.41
N VAL A 63 0.89 -12.48 -1.18
CA VAL A 63 0.02 -12.74 -2.35
C VAL A 63 0.68 -12.16 -3.60
N ASP A 64 0.44 -12.83 -4.73
CA ASP A 64 1.15 -12.54 -5.97
C ASP A 64 0.85 -11.16 -6.57
N TYR A 65 -0.31 -10.59 -6.25
CA TYR A 65 -0.72 -9.36 -6.90
C TYR A 65 -0.15 -8.08 -6.25
N TYR A 66 0.57 -8.19 -5.12
CA TYR A 66 1.28 -7.05 -4.57
C TYR A 66 2.75 -7.11 -4.98
N LEU A 67 3.27 -5.99 -5.48
CA LEU A 67 4.66 -5.88 -5.90
C LEU A 67 5.32 -4.72 -5.17
N TYR A 68 6.66 -4.77 -5.10
CA TYR A 68 7.43 -3.64 -4.59
C TYR A 68 7.19 -2.41 -5.48
N SER A 69 7.15 -1.26 -4.85
CA SER A 69 7.08 0.01 -5.53
C SER A 69 8.08 0.96 -4.88
N SER A 70 8.06 2.23 -5.27
CA SER A 70 9.03 3.21 -4.80
C SER A 70 8.34 4.53 -4.50
N GLU A 71 9.04 5.38 -3.75
CA GLU A 71 8.56 6.74 -3.51
C GLU A 71 8.33 7.49 -4.80
N SER A 72 9.22 7.33 -5.80
CA SER A 72 9.07 8.05 -7.06
C SER A 72 7.83 7.59 -7.82
N GLU A 73 7.49 6.29 -7.80
CA GLU A 73 6.25 5.82 -8.40
C GLU A 73 5.03 6.37 -7.65
N TRP A 74 5.09 6.39 -6.33
CA TRP A 74 4.02 6.95 -5.51
C TRP A 74 3.79 8.42 -5.84
N LEU A 75 4.86 9.21 -5.86
CA LEU A 75 4.77 10.65 -6.11
C LEU A 75 4.25 10.96 -7.50
N LYS A 76 4.54 10.10 -8.47
CA LYS A 76 4.04 10.26 -9.84
C LYS A 76 2.51 10.36 -9.86
N TRP A 77 1.83 9.60 -9.00
CA TRP A 77 0.38 9.58 -8.94
C TRP A 77 -0.18 10.46 -7.83
N PHE A 78 0.61 10.68 -6.77
CA PHE A 78 0.17 11.48 -5.65
C PHE A 78 0.05 12.96 -6.01
N LEU A 79 0.97 13.45 -6.82
CA LEU A 79 0.99 14.86 -7.28
C LEU A 79 0.05 15.09 -8.51
#